data_353377f49205800e25db7ce15f96422e
#
_entry.id   353377f49205800e25db7ce15f96422e
#
_cell.length_a   1.000
_cell.length_b   1.000
_cell.length_c   1.000
_cell.angle_alpha   90.00
_cell.angle_beta   90.00
_cell.angle_gamma   90.00
#
_symmetry.space_group_name_H-M   'P 1'
#
loop_
_entity.id
_entity.type
_entity.pdbx_description
1 polymer ?
#
loop_
_entity_poly.entity_id
_entity_poly.type
_entity_poly.pdbx_seq_one_letter_code
_entity_poly.pdbx_strand_id
1 'polypeptide(L)'
;ENDMVLKPYAMMPGSLPKRKDLAPGEKRVELHLHTTMSNMDALTETAAAVKQAAAWGHKAIAITDHGVAQSFPDAMKAASKAKVEGTDQNIKILYGCEGYYVNDVDDRIVVHGSQKMDFDEEYVAFDLETTGLSSKNDHIIEIGAVILKRGQEVDRFQTFVDPEMPLSPKIV
;
A
#
# COMPACT_ATOMS: atom_id res chain seq x y z
N GLU A 1 22.28 12.76 -4.10
CA GLU A 1 21.11 13.10 -4.96
C GLU A 1 20.86 14.59 -4.82
N ASN A 2 20.92 15.32 -5.95
CA ASN A 2 20.56 16.73 -5.96
C ASN A 2 19.02 16.82 -6.03
N ASP A 3 18.38 16.92 -4.89
CA ASP A 3 16.96 17.23 -4.82
C ASP A 3 16.74 18.64 -5.36
N MET A 4 15.85 18.79 -6.34
CA MET A 4 15.44 20.10 -6.82
C MET A 4 14.64 20.81 -5.74
N VAL A 5 15.22 21.82 -5.12
CA VAL A 5 14.57 22.66 -4.12
C VAL A 5 14.09 23.95 -4.76
N LEU A 6 12.79 24.21 -4.68
CA LEU A 6 12.21 25.51 -5.06
C LEU A 6 12.50 26.54 -3.95
N LYS A 7 13.21 27.63 -4.32
CA LYS A 7 13.43 28.78 -3.43
C LYS A 7 12.58 29.94 -3.93
N PRO A 8 11.34 30.12 -3.43
CA PRO A 8 10.49 31.21 -3.89
C PRO A 8 11.00 32.56 -3.38
N TYR A 9 11.06 33.56 -4.23
CA TYR A 9 11.36 34.95 -3.85
C TYR A 9 10.13 35.68 -3.30
N ALA A 10 8.94 35.26 -3.71
CA ALA A 10 7.67 35.81 -3.24
C ALA A 10 6.58 34.75 -3.35
N MET A 11 5.60 34.82 -2.46
CA MET A 11 4.40 33.99 -2.49
C MET A 11 3.18 34.91 -2.38
N MET A 12 2.17 34.66 -3.22
CA MET A 12 0.89 35.34 -3.13
C MET A 12 -0.25 34.32 -3.16
N PRO A 13 -1.38 34.59 -2.52
CA PRO A 13 -2.56 33.77 -2.63
C PRO A 13 -3.01 33.64 -4.09
N GLY A 14 -3.29 32.44 -4.51
CA GLY A 14 -3.83 32.15 -5.84
C GLY A 14 -4.89 31.08 -5.78
N SER A 15 -5.77 31.03 -6.77
CA SER A 15 -6.73 29.94 -6.96
C SER A 15 -6.27 29.06 -8.11
N LEU A 16 -6.19 27.76 -7.86
CA LEU A 16 -5.99 26.82 -8.95
C LEU A 16 -7.28 26.67 -9.76
N PRO A 17 -7.20 26.64 -11.10
CA PRO A 17 -8.38 26.38 -11.90
C PRO A 17 -8.93 24.99 -11.56
N LYS A 18 -10.26 24.90 -11.42
CA LYS A 18 -10.91 23.61 -11.20
C LYS A 18 -10.67 22.71 -12.41
N ARG A 19 -10.19 21.50 -12.17
CA ARG A 19 -10.05 20.48 -13.20
C ARG A 19 -11.43 20.16 -13.79
N LYS A 20 -11.50 20.04 -15.11
CA LYS A 20 -12.71 19.66 -15.83
C LYS A 20 -12.43 18.37 -16.60
N ASP A 21 -13.42 17.48 -16.63
CA ASP A 21 -13.41 16.37 -17.57
C ASP A 21 -13.95 16.86 -18.92
N LEU A 22 -13.07 16.95 -19.91
CA LEU A 22 -13.38 17.41 -21.26
C LEU A 22 -13.76 16.27 -22.20
N ALA A 23 -13.81 15.02 -21.75
CA ALA A 23 -14.21 13.89 -22.59
C ALA A 23 -15.66 14.06 -23.06
N PRO A 24 -15.94 14.00 -24.37
CA PRO A 24 -17.29 14.12 -24.90
C PRO A 24 -18.09 12.84 -24.64
N GLY A 25 -19.42 12.98 -24.59
CA GLY A 25 -20.34 11.85 -24.51
C GLY A 25 -20.50 11.26 -23.11
N GLU A 26 -20.87 9.97 -23.06
CA GLU A 26 -21.09 9.26 -21.81
C GLU A 26 -19.77 9.06 -21.04
N LYS A 27 -19.78 9.41 -19.77
CA LYS A 27 -18.61 9.28 -18.90
C LYS A 27 -18.40 7.82 -18.51
N ARG A 28 -17.14 7.38 -18.54
CA ARG A 28 -16.78 6.05 -18.03
C ARG A 28 -17.00 5.98 -16.52
N VAL A 29 -17.16 4.79 -16.01
CA VAL A 29 -17.13 4.51 -14.58
C VAL A 29 -15.70 4.14 -14.20
N GLU A 30 -15.15 4.79 -13.16
CA GLU A 30 -13.88 4.36 -12.58
C GLU A 30 -14.11 3.09 -11.77
N LEU A 31 -13.38 2.03 -12.08
CA LEU A 31 -13.55 0.71 -11.46
C LEU A 31 -12.37 0.33 -10.56
N HIS A 32 -11.29 1.11 -10.54
CA HIS A 32 -10.10 0.83 -9.77
C HIS A 32 -9.57 2.13 -9.15
N LEU A 33 -9.90 2.37 -7.89
CA LEU A 33 -9.50 3.56 -7.16
C LEU A 33 -9.06 3.20 -5.75
N HIS A 34 -7.87 3.67 -5.39
CA HIS A 34 -7.34 3.62 -4.04
C HIS A 34 -7.53 4.96 -3.35
N THR A 35 -7.93 4.92 -2.09
CA THR A 35 -8.06 6.09 -1.22
C THR A 35 -6.90 6.12 -0.20
N THR A 36 -6.89 7.14 0.65
CA THR A 36 -5.94 7.22 1.78
C THR A 36 -6.00 6.02 2.73
N MET A 37 -7.02 5.15 2.62
CA MET A 37 -7.10 3.90 3.38
C MET A 37 -6.17 2.81 2.82
N SER A 38 -5.71 2.95 1.58
CA SER A 38 -4.59 2.19 1.02
C SER A 38 -3.29 2.82 1.48
N ASN A 39 -2.88 2.52 2.72
CA ASN A 39 -1.72 3.11 3.37
C ASN A 39 -0.46 2.98 2.52
N MET A 40 0.35 4.05 2.47
CA MET A 40 1.60 4.16 1.70
C MET A 40 1.44 4.06 0.16
N ASP A 41 0.19 3.99 -0.34
CA ASP A 41 -0.08 3.85 -1.77
C ASP A 41 -0.81 5.07 -2.34
N ALA A 42 -1.88 5.54 -1.68
CA ALA A 42 -2.69 6.62 -2.22
C ALA A 42 -2.86 7.82 -1.28
N LEU A 43 -3.01 9.01 -1.90
CA LEU A 43 -3.24 10.29 -1.20
C LEU A 43 -4.67 10.84 -1.44
N THR A 44 -5.50 10.10 -2.14
CA THR A 44 -6.84 10.56 -2.53
C THR A 44 -7.82 10.37 -1.40
N GLU A 45 -8.35 11.46 -0.88
CA GLU A 45 -9.44 11.45 0.09
C GLU A 45 -10.73 10.89 -0.52
N THR A 46 -11.36 9.92 0.14
CA THR A 46 -12.57 9.23 -0.34
C THR A 46 -13.69 10.20 -0.74
N ALA A 47 -14.02 11.13 0.15
CA ALA A 47 -15.09 12.10 -0.10
C ALA A 47 -14.76 13.08 -1.23
N ALA A 48 -13.49 13.41 -1.43
CA ALA A 48 -13.05 14.26 -2.52
C ALA A 48 -13.18 13.56 -3.87
N ALA A 49 -12.77 12.30 -3.96
CA ALA A 49 -12.91 11.48 -5.17
C ALA A 49 -14.37 11.34 -5.59
N VAL A 50 -15.26 10.99 -4.67
CA VAL A 50 -16.70 10.83 -4.93
C VAL A 50 -17.34 12.14 -5.44
N LYS A 51 -17.05 13.27 -4.78
CA LYS A 51 -17.55 14.58 -5.19
C LYS A 51 -17.02 15.00 -6.55
N GLN A 52 -15.74 14.73 -6.83
CA GLN A 52 -15.12 15.09 -8.10
C GLN A 52 -15.70 14.26 -9.25
N ALA A 53 -15.89 12.96 -9.07
CA ALA A 53 -16.53 12.10 -10.07
C ALA A 53 -17.96 12.56 -10.37
N ALA A 54 -18.76 12.88 -9.36
CA ALA A 54 -20.10 13.41 -9.52
C ALA A 54 -20.11 14.77 -10.28
N ALA A 55 -19.20 15.67 -9.94
CA ALA A 55 -19.04 16.97 -10.61
C ALA A 55 -18.56 16.86 -12.07
N TRP A 56 -17.96 15.75 -12.45
CA TRP A 56 -17.58 15.43 -13.83
C TRP A 56 -18.67 14.67 -14.60
N GLY A 57 -19.81 14.38 -13.99
CA GLY A 57 -20.93 13.68 -14.60
C GLY A 57 -20.79 12.17 -14.63
N HIS A 58 -19.86 11.57 -13.85
CA HIS A 58 -19.76 10.12 -13.71
C HIS A 58 -20.97 9.58 -12.94
N LYS A 59 -21.64 8.55 -13.47
CA LYS A 59 -22.83 7.93 -12.84
C LYS A 59 -22.48 7.07 -11.63
N ALA A 60 -21.26 6.53 -11.61
CA ALA A 60 -20.75 5.69 -10.55
C ALA A 60 -19.23 5.80 -10.40
N ILE A 61 -18.72 5.37 -9.28
CA ILE A 61 -17.30 5.24 -8.99
C ILE A 61 -17.10 4.02 -8.08
N ALA A 62 -16.09 3.20 -8.36
CA ALA A 62 -15.67 2.14 -7.46
C ALA A 62 -14.69 2.68 -6.41
N ILE A 63 -14.72 2.06 -5.24
CA ILE A 63 -13.69 2.21 -4.21
C ILE A 63 -13.12 0.81 -4.00
N THR A 64 -11.82 0.66 -4.24
CA THR A 64 -11.13 -0.64 -4.30
C THR A 64 -9.80 -0.57 -3.59
N ASP A 65 -9.81 -0.18 -2.32
CA ASP A 65 -8.61 -0.11 -1.50
C ASP A 65 -7.96 -1.48 -1.32
N HIS A 66 -6.66 -1.49 -1.07
CA HIS A 66 -5.85 -2.70 -0.86
C HIS A 66 -6.29 -3.46 0.40
N GLY A 67 -6.97 -4.58 0.22
CA GLY A 67 -7.32 -5.52 1.29
C GLY A 67 -8.25 -4.97 2.38
N VAL A 68 -8.81 -3.76 2.22
CA VAL A 68 -9.55 -3.07 3.27
C VAL A 68 -10.85 -2.45 2.77
N ALA A 69 -11.78 -2.16 3.70
CA ALA A 69 -13.09 -1.58 3.45
C ALA A 69 -13.36 -0.30 4.28
N GLN A 70 -12.34 0.28 4.90
CA GLN A 70 -12.48 1.40 5.84
C GLN A 70 -13.03 2.67 5.19
N SER A 71 -12.84 2.87 3.90
CA SER A 71 -13.36 4.01 3.14
C SER A 71 -14.87 3.95 2.85
N PHE A 72 -15.52 2.79 3.01
CA PHE A 72 -16.92 2.60 2.61
C PHE A 72 -17.91 3.51 3.32
N PRO A 73 -17.85 3.73 4.64
CA PRO A 73 -18.76 4.65 5.32
C PRO A 73 -18.62 6.09 4.80
N ASP A 74 -17.41 6.53 4.54
CA ASP A 74 -17.14 7.88 4.01
C ASP A 74 -17.60 8.02 2.56
N ALA A 75 -17.41 6.99 1.74
CA ALA A 75 -17.92 6.94 0.37
C ALA A 75 -19.45 7.02 0.34
N MET A 76 -20.14 6.24 1.16
CA MET A 76 -21.59 6.25 1.29
C MET A 76 -22.12 7.63 1.72
N LYS A 77 -21.49 8.21 2.76
CA LYS A 77 -21.86 9.54 3.26
C LYS A 77 -21.61 10.65 2.22
N ALA A 78 -20.53 10.56 1.46
CA ALA A 78 -20.24 11.49 0.38
C ALA A 78 -21.24 11.36 -0.76
N ALA A 79 -21.54 10.14 -1.20
CA ALA A 79 -22.47 9.86 -2.29
C ALA A 79 -23.89 10.31 -1.99
N SER A 80 -24.35 10.19 -0.74
CA SER A 80 -25.69 10.64 -0.33
C SER A 80 -25.94 12.14 -0.57
N LYS A 81 -24.87 12.93 -0.75
CA LYS A 81 -24.88 14.37 -0.95
C LYS A 81 -24.33 14.82 -2.30
N ALA A 82 -23.77 13.91 -3.10
CA ALA A 82 -23.11 14.21 -4.36
C ALA A 82 -24.01 13.85 -5.54
N LYS A 83 -24.66 14.86 -6.11
CA LYS A 83 -25.47 14.71 -7.32
C LYS A 83 -24.56 14.70 -8.55
N VAL A 84 -24.86 13.81 -9.47
CA VAL A 84 -24.20 13.73 -10.79
C VAL A 84 -24.55 14.97 -11.59
N GLU A 85 -23.52 15.64 -12.12
CA GLU A 85 -23.68 16.86 -12.91
C GLU A 85 -24.72 16.69 -14.02
N GLY A 86 -25.64 17.65 -14.10
CA GLY A 86 -26.75 17.62 -15.05
C GLY A 86 -27.91 16.69 -14.73
N THR A 87 -27.94 16.06 -13.54
CA THR A 87 -29.02 15.15 -13.11
C THR A 87 -29.46 15.41 -11.67
N ASP A 88 -30.61 14.86 -11.30
CA ASP A 88 -31.09 14.82 -9.92
C ASP A 88 -30.65 13.56 -9.14
N GLN A 89 -29.89 12.67 -9.78
CA GLN A 89 -29.46 11.42 -9.20
C GLN A 89 -28.15 11.57 -8.42
N ASN A 90 -28.06 10.89 -7.30
CA ASN A 90 -26.79 10.77 -6.58
C ASN A 90 -25.86 9.79 -7.30
N ILE A 91 -24.55 10.05 -7.22
CA ILE A 91 -23.54 9.12 -7.73
C ILE A 91 -23.63 7.77 -7.00
N LYS A 92 -23.54 6.68 -7.78
CA LYS A 92 -23.53 5.33 -7.22
C LYS A 92 -22.11 4.93 -6.80
N ILE A 93 -21.97 4.37 -5.59
CA ILE A 93 -20.72 3.74 -5.16
C ILE A 93 -20.76 2.25 -5.50
N LEU A 94 -19.68 1.79 -6.11
CA LEU A 94 -19.38 0.37 -6.28
C LEU A 94 -18.35 0.01 -5.22
N TYR A 95 -18.79 -0.79 -4.25
CA TYR A 95 -17.92 -1.23 -3.16
C TYR A 95 -17.13 -2.45 -3.60
N GLY A 96 -15.82 -2.35 -3.54
CA GLY A 96 -14.89 -3.39 -3.91
C GLY A 96 -13.67 -3.38 -3.01
N CYS A 97 -12.80 -4.34 -3.21
CA CYS A 97 -11.55 -4.46 -2.50
C CYS A 97 -10.53 -5.06 -3.47
N GLU A 98 -9.33 -4.51 -3.51
CA GLU A 98 -8.25 -5.16 -4.23
C GLU A 98 -7.72 -6.31 -3.40
N GLY A 99 -8.00 -7.53 -3.85
CA GLY A 99 -7.59 -8.76 -3.18
C GLY A 99 -6.23 -9.24 -3.66
N TYR A 100 -5.46 -9.81 -2.76
CA TYR A 100 -4.22 -10.49 -3.08
C TYR A 100 -4.51 -11.98 -3.28
N TYR A 101 -4.36 -12.44 -4.51
CA TYR A 101 -4.50 -13.84 -4.81
C TYR A 101 -3.14 -14.53 -4.79
N VAL A 102 -3.02 -15.56 -3.95
CA VAL A 102 -1.85 -16.43 -3.91
C VAL A 102 -2.30 -17.83 -4.33
N ASN A 103 -1.66 -18.36 -5.37
CA ASN A 103 -1.85 -19.76 -5.76
C ASN A 103 -0.97 -20.67 -4.89
N ASP A 104 -1.52 -21.15 -3.79
CA ASP A 104 -0.84 -22.02 -2.85
C ASP A 104 -0.52 -23.43 -3.39
N VAL A 105 -1.00 -23.75 -4.57
CA VAL A 105 -0.66 -25.01 -5.26
C VAL A 105 0.69 -24.89 -5.96
N ASP A 106 0.95 -23.76 -6.62
CA ASP A 106 2.16 -23.52 -7.40
C ASP A 106 3.24 -22.77 -6.61
N ASP A 107 2.83 -21.83 -5.74
CA ASP A 107 3.71 -21.00 -4.91
C ASP A 107 3.82 -21.57 -3.48
N ARG A 108 4.07 -22.87 -3.37
CA ARG A 108 4.15 -23.53 -2.08
C ARG A 108 5.30 -23.01 -1.22
N ILE A 109 4.99 -22.72 0.03
CA ILE A 109 6.02 -22.69 1.06
C ILE A 109 6.62 -24.11 1.14
N VAL A 110 7.92 -24.22 0.88
CA VAL A 110 8.62 -25.48 0.98
C VAL A 110 8.78 -25.81 2.46
N VAL A 111 8.06 -26.83 2.91
CA VAL A 111 8.20 -27.37 4.27
C VAL A 111 9.08 -28.60 4.22
N HIS A 112 10.22 -28.54 4.87
CA HIS A 112 11.09 -29.70 5.06
C HIS A 112 10.84 -30.32 6.42
N GLY A 113 10.50 -31.59 6.43
CA GLY A 113 10.24 -32.35 7.66
C GLY A 113 8.75 -32.42 8.03
N SER A 114 8.47 -33.15 9.10
CA SER A 114 7.11 -33.42 9.56
C SER A 114 6.92 -33.20 11.07
N GLN A 115 7.84 -32.49 11.73
CA GLN A 115 7.71 -32.21 13.15
C GLN A 115 6.54 -31.28 13.42
N LYS A 116 5.69 -31.70 14.35
CA LYS A 116 4.71 -30.79 14.96
C LYS A 116 5.38 -30.17 16.17
N MET A 117 5.64 -28.87 16.12
CA MET A 117 6.17 -28.10 17.25
C MET A 117 5.03 -27.30 17.88
N ASP A 118 5.04 -27.24 19.21
CA ASP A 118 4.19 -26.34 19.97
C ASP A 118 4.95 -25.04 20.24
N PHE A 119 4.24 -23.91 20.42
CA PHE A 119 4.84 -22.63 20.77
C PHE A 119 5.58 -22.62 22.11
N ASP A 120 5.30 -23.59 22.97
CA ASP A 120 6.02 -23.80 24.24
C ASP A 120 7.39 -24.49 24.09
N GLU A 121 7.68 -25.01 22.89
CA GLU A 121 8.96 -25.63 22.61
C GLU A 121 10.02 -24.55 22.27
N GLU A 122 11.23 -25.03 22.05
CA GLU A 122 12.36 -24.18 21.70
C GLU A 122 12.38 -23.91 20.20
N TYR A 123 12.43 -22.65 19.80
CA TYR A 123 12.55 -22.25 18.40
C TYR A 123 13.51 -21.07 18.23
N VAL A 124 14.09 -20.96 17.05
CA VAL A 124 14.96 -19.85 16.65
C VAL A 124 14.14 -18.84 15.85
N ALA A 125 14.06 -17.62 16.35
CA ALA A 125 13.63 -16.46 15.57
C ALA A 125 14.88 -15.77 15.01
N PHE A 126 14.93 -15.53 13.70
CA PHE A 126 16.07 -14.90 13.07
C PHE A 126 15.64 -13.86 12.05
N ASP A 127 16.53 -12.90 11.82
CA ASP A 127 16.39 -11.87 10.82
C ASP A 127 17.71 -11.67 10.08
N LEU A 128 17.62 -11.19 8.84
CA LEU A 128 18.77 -11.00 7.96
C LEU A 128 18.77 -9.60 7.37
N GLU A 129 19.88 -8.89 7.51
CA GLU A 129 20.12 -7.70 6.72
C GLU A 129 20.88 -8.07 5.44
N THR A 130 20.50 -7.45 4.33
CA THR A 130 21.02 -7.79 3.01
C THR A 130 21.34 -6.54 2.19
N THR A 131 22.11 -6.70 1.11
CA THR A 131 22.40 -5.61 0.17
C THR A 131 21.22 -5.20 -0.68
N GLY A 132 20.10 -5.97 -0.67
CA GLY A 132 18.87 -5.74 -1.38
C GLY A 132 17.92 -6.93 -1.27
N LEU A 133 16.85 -6.97 -2.07
CA LEU A 133 15.76 -7.94 -1.95
C LEU A 133 15.85 -9.14 -2.90
N SER A 134 16.88 -9.22 -3.72
CA SER A 134 17.04 -10.29 -4.70
C SER A 134 17.77 -11.50 -4.11
N SER A 135 17.09 -12.60 -3.90
CA SER A 135 17.71 -13.85 -3.43
C SER A 135 18.79 -14.43 -4.36
N LYS A 136 18.94 -13.90 -5.58
CA LYS A 136 19.93 -14.35 -6.56
C LYS A 136 21.14 -13.45 -6.67
N ASN A 137 20.99 -12.15 -6.42
CA ASN A 137 21.99 -11.13 -6.71
C ASN A 137 22.44 -10.37 -5.48
N ASP A 138 21.69 -10.42 -4.39
CA ASP A 138 21.98 -9.71 -3.16
C ASP A 138 22.62 -10.64 -2.13
N HIS A 139 23.42 -10.06 -1.24
CA HIS A 139 24.22 -10.77 -0.25
C HIS A 139 23.78 -10.43 1.16
N ILE A 140 23.88 -11.39 2.06
CA ILE A 140 23.66 -11.18 3.50
C ILE A 140 24.82 -10.34 4.04
N ILE A 141 24.49 -9.35 4.89
CA ILE A 141 25.47 -8.47 5.54
C ILE A 141 25.41 -8.57 7.07
N GLU A 142 24.27 -9.00 7.62
CA GLU A 142 24.12 -9.26 9.05
C GLU A 142 23.13 -10.41 9.29
N ILE A 143 23.39 -11.18 10.33
CA ILE A 143 22.50 -12.22 10.81
C ILE A 143 22.23 -11.95 12.29
N GLY A 144 20.97 -11.73 12.66
CA GLY A 144 20.49 -11.68 14.03
C GLY A 144 19.60 -12.89 14.32
N ALA A 145 19.81 -13.55 15.45
CA ALA A 145 18.98 -14.68 15.86
C ALA A 145 18.82 -14.74 17.37
N VAL A 146 17.66 -15.18 17.82
CA VAL A 146 17.41 -15.48 19.24
C VAL A 146 16.78 -16.86 19.38
N ILE A 147 17.16 -17.58 20.42
CA ILE A 147 16.47 -18.81 20.81
C ILE A 147 15.41 -18.46 21.83
N LEU A 148 14.17 -18.79 21.52
CA LEU A 148 13.01 -18.58 22.37
C LEU A 148 12.49 -19.92 22.90
N LYS A 149 12.17 -19.93 24.19
CA LYS A 149 11.51 -21.06 24.84
C LYS A 149 10.43 -20.56 25.78
N ARG A 150 9.19 -20.98 25.57
CA ARG A 150 8.02 -20.48 26.32
C ARG A 150 7.92 -18.96 26.33
N GLY A 151 8.23 -18.34 25.19
CA GLY A 151 8.20 -16.89 25.02
C GLY A 151 9.33 -16.13 25.72
N GLN A 152 10.33 -16.83 26.28
CA GLN A 152 11.50 -16.20 26.89
C GLN A 152 12.74 -16.44 26.05
N GLU A 153 13.56 -15.41 25.89
CA GLU A 153 14.87 -15.51 25.25
C GLU A 153 15.81 -16.33 26.14
N VAL A 154 16.39 -17.39 25.59
CA VAL A 154 17.33 -18.26 26.30
C VAL A 154 18.75 -18.15 25.75
N ASP A 155 18.90 -17.72 24.50
CA ASP A 155 20.21 -17.48 23.88
C ASP A 155 20.09 -16.50 22.72
N ARG A 156 21.21 -15.89 22.30
CA ARG A 156 21.29 -14.88 21.24
C ARG A 156 22.53 -15.05 20.40
N PHE A 157 22.38 -14.84 19.10
CA PHE A 157 23.48 -14.79 18.15
C PHE A 157 23.34 -13.52 17.29
N GLN A 158 24.45 -12.84 17.02
CA GLN A 158 24.53 -11.75 16.08
C GLN A 158 25.91 -11.73 15.43
N THR A 159 25.97 -11.56 14.13
CA THR A 159 27.23 -11.41 13.41
C THR A 159 27.05 -10.59 12.14
N PHE A 160 28.08 -9.84 11.79
CA PHE A 160 28.19 -9.26 10.45
C PHE A 160 28.81 -10.26 9.49
N VAL A 161 28.41 -10.17 8.23
CA VAL A 161 28.90 -10.99 7.12
C VAL A 161 29.50 -10.06 6.08
N ASP A 162 30.72 -10.33 5.66
CA ASP A 162 31.35 -9.61 4.56
C ASP A 162 30.72 -10.02 3.22
N PRO A 163 30.00 -9.12 2.54
CA PRO A 163 29.38 -9.45 1.25
C PRO A 163 30.39 -9.54 0.10
N GLU A 164 31.68 -9.34 0.36
CA GLU A 164 32.76 -9.33 -0.64
C GLU A 164 32.54 -8.30 -1.78
N MET A 165 31.75 -7.26 -1.50
CA MET A 165 31.42 -6.19 -2.43
C MET A 165 31.24 -4.84 -1.69
N PRO A 166 31.48 -3.68 -2.35
CA PRO A 166 31.23 -2.39 -1.73
C PRO A 166 29.75 -2.20 -1.38
N LEU A 167 29.48 -1.76 -0.14
CA LEU A 167 28.13 -1.41 0.28
C LEU A 167 27.71 -0.04 -0.28
N SER A 168 26.46 0.09 -0.63
CA SER A 168 25.89 1.36 -1.03
C SER A 168 25.77 2.30 0.19
N PRO A 169 25.93 3.63 0.02
CA PRO A 169 25.75 4.60 1.12
C PRO A 169 24.36 4.61 1.77
N LYS A 170 23.40 3.88 1.21
CA LYS A 170 22.03 3.73 1.78
C LYS A 170 21.94 2.58 2.79
N ILE A 171 22.95 1.73 2.84
CA ILE A 171 22.98 0.53 3.69
C ILE A 171 23.88 0.74 4.92
N VAL A 172 24.76 1.72 4.88
CA VAL A 172 25.69 2.10 5.96
C VAL A 172 25.11 3.19 6.84
#